data_6696b6d1415426db574ed0b6cac89ab8
#
_entry.id   6696b6d1415426db574ed0b6cac89ab8
#
_cell.length_a   1.000
_cell.length_b   1.000
_cell.length_c   1.000
_cell.angle_alpha   90.00
_cell.angle_beta   90.00
_cell.angle_gamma   90.00
#
_symmetry.space_group_name_H-M   'P 1'
#
loop_
_entity.id
_entity.type
_entity.pdbx_description
1 polymer ?
#
loop_
_entity_poly.entity_id
_entity_poly.type
_entity_poly.pdbx_seq_one_letter_code
_entity_poly.pdbx_strand_id
1 'polypeptide(L)'
;MTVTRVLGIDPGSRVMGWGVVEEISGVAKLVDCGAIRASDKDFARRMGTIFKELDAIVRLHKPTVAAVENVFTAKNPASALKLGQARGVALAACAAHDVDVFSYEPTKIKQTIVGGGRAAKEQVAFMVAQILGVKQPKWALDTSDALAAAVCHLNTSRYAKYL
;
A
#
# COMPACT_ATOMS: atom_id res chain seq x y z
N MET A 1 20.11 -15.20 4.56
CA MET A 1 19.62 -13.82 4.63
C MET A 1 18.09 -13.84 4.54
N THR A 2 17.39 -13.27 5.49
CA THR A 2 15.92 -13.21 5.43
C THR A 2 15.53 -12.04 4.54
N VAL A 3 14.85 -12.34 3.43
CA VAL A 3 14.30 -11.33 2.52
C VAL A 3 12.83 -11.14 2.89
N THR A 4 12.43 -9.92 3.22
CA THR A 4 11.02 -9.57 3.46
C THR A 4 10.51 -8.74 2.30
N ARG A 5 9.50 -9.23 1.60
CA ARG A 5 8.87 -8.51 0.49
C ARG A 5 7.46 -8.09 0.88
N VAL A 6 7.21 -6.80 0.88
CA VAL A 6 5.95 -6.20 1.32
C VAL A 6 5.23 -5.59 0.13
N LEU A 7 3.96 -5.93 -0.04
CA LEU A 7 3.05 -5.25 -0.95
C LEU A 7 2.28 -4.18 -0.18
N GLY A 8 2.56 -2.91 -0.46
CA GLY A 8 1.77 -1.79 0.02
C GLY A 8 0.57 -1.54 -0.89
N ILE A 9 -0.57 -1.21 -0.30
CA ILE A 9 -1.82 -0.93 -1.02
C ILE A 9 -2.47 0.33 -0.45
N ASP A 10 -2.82 1.25 -1.33
CA ASP A 10 -3.69 2.40 -1.05
C ASP A 10 -5.06 2.16 -1.69
N PRO A 11 -6.08 1.74 -0.92
CA PRO A 11 -7.36 1.33 -1.46
C PRO A 11 -8.13 2.48 -2.10
N GLY A 12 -8.68 2.23 -3.28
CA GLY A 12 -9.57 3.14 -3.98
C GLY A 12 -10.47 2.41 -4.96
N SER A 13 -11.70 2.88 -5.17
CA SER A 13 -12.67 2.22 -6.05
C SER A 13 -12.54 2.60 -7.52
N ARG A 14 -11.71 3.58 -7.86
CA ARG A 14 -11.39 4.02 -9.22
C ARG A 14 -9.91 3.97 -9.53
N VAL A 15 -9.10 4.29 -8.54
CA VAL A 15 -7.64 4.21 -8.60
C VAL A 15 -7.19 3.55 -7.31
N MET A 16 -6.42 2.48 -7.41
CA MET A 16 -5.80 1.79 -6.29
C MET A 16 -4.30 1.81 -6.47
N GLY A 17 -3.60 2.55 -5.62
CA GLY A 17 -2.15 2.57 -5.60
C GLY A 17 -1.59 1.27 -5.06
N TRP A 18 -0.48 0.81 -5.60
CA TRP A 18 0.25 -0.34 -5.09
C TRP A 18 1.75 -0.15 -5.23
N GLY A 19 2.51 -0.82 -4.38
CA GLY A 19 3.95 -0.82 -4.46
C GLY A 19 4.56 -2.01 -3.73
N VAL A 20 5.59 -2.59 -4.32
CA VAL A 20 6.33 -3.73 -3.77
C VAL A 20 7.70 -3.26 -3.32
N VAL A 21 7.96 -3.41 -2.04
CA VAL A 21 9.22 -3.06 -1.39
C VAL A 21 9.86 -4.33 -0.84
N GLU A 22 11.15 -4.48 -1.03
CA GLU A 22 11.93 -5.59 -0.50
C GLU A 22 12.95 -5.08 0.51
N GLU A 23 13.06 -5.74 1.65
CA GLU A 23 14.10 -5.47 2.63
C GLU A 23 15.12 -6.58 2.65
N ILE A 24 16.38 -6.21 2.45
CA ILE A 24 17.53 -7.10 2.55
C ILE A 24 18.52 -6.48 3.54
N SER A 25 18.81 -7.17 4.63
CA SER A 25 19.77 -6.71 5.66
C SER A 25 19.48 -5.30 6.19
N GLY A 26 18.20 -4.97 6.38
CA GLY A 26 17.76 -3.66 6.91
C GLY A 26 17.68 -2.53 5.88
N VAL A 27 17.99 -2.80 4.62
CA VAL A 27 17.90 -1.81 3.54
C VAL A 27 16.65 -2.09 2.70
N ALA A 28 15.74 -1.13 2.68
CA ALA A 28 14.54 -1.18 1.84
C ALA A 28 14.85 -0.73 0.42
N LYS A 29 14.34 -1.48 -0.56
CA LYS A 29 14.47 -1.18 -2.00
C LYS A 29 13.12 -1.31 -2.70
N LEU A 30 12.87 -0.42 -3.66
CA LEU A 30 11.75 -0.55 -4.56
C LEU A 30 11.96 -1.74 -5.50
N VAL A 31 10.95 -2.61 -5.59
CA VAL A 31 10.91 -3.70 -6.58
C VAL A 31 10.06 -3.27 -7.77
N ASP A 32 8.83 -2.83 -7.51
CA ASP A 32 7.89 -2.37 -8.54
C ASP A 32 6.78 -1.54 -7.90
N CYS A 33 6.10 -0.73 -8.69
CA CYS A 33 4.96 0.04 -8.20
C CYS A 33 4.08 0.52 -9.34
N GLY A 34 2.86 0.91 -9.03
CA GLY A 34 1.92 1.43 -10.00
C GLY A 34 0.56 1.79 -9.41
N ALA A 35 -0.39 1.99 -10.30
CA ALA A 35 -1.77 2.24 -9.96
C ALA A 35 -2.70 1.41 -10.85
N ILE A 36 -3.63 0.71 -10.21
CA ILE A 36 -4.73 0.03 -10.90
C ILE A 36 -5.81 1.08 -11.17
N ARG A 37 -6.20 1.24 -12.44
CA ARG A 37 -7.24 2.17 -12.85
C ARG A 37 -8.46 1.41 -13.31
N ALA A 38 -9.58 1.61 -12.61
CA ALA A 38 -10.86 0.98 -12.90
C ALA A 38 -11.88 2.03 -13.31
N SER A 39 -12.12 2.19 -14.62
CA SER A 39 -12.93 3.26 -15.21
C SER A 39 -14.36 2.87 -15.54
N ASP A 40 -14.74 1.59 -15.44
CA ASP A 40 -16.09 1.12 -15.76
C ASP A 40 -17.14 1.90 -14.94
N LYS A 41 -18.31 2.17 -15.55
CA LYS A 41 -19.41 2.83 -14.86
C LYS A 41 -20.06 1.93 -13.81
N ASP A 42 -20.10 0.62 -14.08
CA ASP A 42 -20.61 -0.38 -13.15
C ASP A 42 -19.61 -0.62 -12.02
N PHE A 43 -20.09 -0.51 -10.80
CA PHE A 43 -19.25 -0.65 -9.61
C PHE A 43 -18.69 -2.07 -9.44
N ALA A 44 -19.54 -3.10 -9.69
CA ALA A 44 -19.11 -4.48 -9.55
C ALA A 44 -18.02 -4.84 -10.56
N ARG A 45 -18.13 -4.33 -11.80
CA ARG A 45 -17.09 -4.51 -12.83
C ARG A 45 -15.78 -3.84 -12.44
N ARG A 46 -15.84 -2.64 -11.82
CA ARG A 46 -14.62 -2.01 -11.27
C ARG A 46 -13.96 -2.89 -10.22
N MET A 47 -14.74 -3.44 -9.30
CA MET A 47 -14.22 -4.36 -8.26
C MET A 47 -13.59 -5.59 -8.88
N GLY A 48 -14.21 -6.15 -9.93
CA GLY A 48 -13.66 -7.26 -10.70
C GLY A 48 -12.33 -6.92 -11.38
N THR A 49 -12.19 -5.73 -11.95
CA THR A 49 -10.93 -5.23 -12.55
C THR A 49 -9.84 -5.12 -11.48
N ILE A 50 -10.16 -4.47 -10.36
CA ILE A 50 -9.20 -4.31 -9.24
C ILE A 50 -8.74 -5.67 -8.72
N PHE A 51 -9.69 -6.62 -8.52
CA PHE A 51 -9.35 -7.96 -8.07
C PHE A 51 -8.38 -8.67 -9.01
N LYS A 52 -8.70 -8.70 -10.31
CA LYS A 52 -7.89 -9.40 -11.32
C LYS A 52 -6.47 -8.84 -11.44
N GLU A 53 -6.34 -7.51 -11.45
CA GLU A 53 -5.04 -6.88 -11.56
C GLU A 53 -4.22 -7.06 -10.29
N LEU A 54 -4.84 -6.93 -9.12
CA LEU A 54 -4.13 -7.13 -7.86
C LEU A 54 -3.73 -8.61 -7.65
N ASP A 55 -4.59 -9.54 -8.02
CA ASP A 55 -4.27 -10.98 -8.05
C ASP A 55 -3.04 -11.28 -8.94
N ALA A 56 -2.97 -10.65 -10.12
CA ALA A 56 -1.81 -10.79 -11.01
C ALA A 56 -0.55 -10.20 -10.39
N ILE A 57 -0.63 -9.06 -9.71
CA ILE A 57 0.49 -8.43 -8.98
C ILE A 57 0.99 -9.34 -7.87
N VAL A 58 0.09 -9.91 -7.07
CA VAL A 58 0.45 -10.82 -5.98
C VAL A 58 1.14 -12.08 -6.52
N ARG A 59 0.61 -12.67 -7.60
CA ARG A 59 1.24 -13.85 -8.24
C ARG A 59 2.62 -13.54 -8.80
N LEU A 60 2.78 -12.39 -9.43
CA LEU A 60 4.04 -11.99 -10.07
C LEU A 60 5.12 -11.71 -9.03
N HIS A 61 4.79 -10.91 -8.03
CA HIS A 61 5.78 -10.42 -7.07
C HIS A 61 5.95 -11.31 -5.84
N LYS A 62 4.98 -12.18 -5.55
CA LYS A 62 5.00 -13.12 -4.43
C LYS A 62 5.40 -12.44 -3.11
N PRO A 63 4.65 -11.40 -2.68
CA PRO A 63 4.94 -10.74 -1.41
C PRO A 63 4.77 -11.72 -0.26
N THR A 64 5.58 -11.56 0.79
CA THR A 64 5.46 -12.34 2.02
C THR A 64 4.35 -11.79 2.92
N VAL A 65 4.03 -10.52 2.76
CA VAL A 65 3.05 -9.79 3.56
C VAL A 65 2.52 -8.58 2.77
N ALA A 66 1.31 -8.14 3.07
CA ALA A 66 0.74 -6.90 2.55
C ALA A 66 0.50 -5.89 3.67
N ALA A 67 0.63 -4.61 3.34
CA ALA A 67 0.37 -3.48 4.22
C ALA A 67 -0.65 -2.55 3.56
N VAL A 68 -1.76 -2.28 4.23
CA VAL A 68 -2.87 -1.50 3.70
C VAL A 68 -3.14 -0.29 4.59
N GLU A 69 -3.28 0.88 3.99
CA GLU A 69 -3.74 2.06 4.74
C GLU A 69 -5.18 1.87 5.19
N ASN A 70 -5.44 2.16 6.46
CA ASN A 70 -6.76 2.05 7.06
C ASN A 70 -7.44 3.41 6.97
N VAL A 71 -8.38 3.57 6.04
CA VAL A 71 -9.06 4.84 5.80
C VAL A 71 -10.46 4.80 6.40
N PHE A 72 -10.68 5.54 7.50
CA PHE A 72 -11.98 5.66 8.15
C PHE A 72 -12.78 6.89 7.76
N THR A 73 -12.17 7.88 7.11
CA THR A 73 -12.81 9.16 6.81
C THR A 73 -13.06 9.32 5.32
N ALA A 74 -14.30 9.07 4.92
CA ALA A 74 -14.80 9.53 3.65
C ALA A 74 -15.74 10.72 3.86
N LYS A 75 -15.85 11.58 2.84
CA LYS A 75 -16.69 12.80 2.88
C LYS A 75 -18.17 12.52 3.14
N ASN A 76 -18.64 11.30 2.86
CA ASN A 76 -20.02 10.86 3.11
C ASN A 76 -20.11 9.33 3.23
N PRO A 77 -21.21 8.78 3.77
CA PRO A 77 -21.38 7.35 3.97
C PRO A 77 -21.28 6.50 2.69
N ALA A 78 -21.78 7.00 1.57
CA ALA A 78 -21.74 6.28 0.29
C ALA A 78 -20.30 6.12 -0.22
N SER A 79 -19.48 7.15 -0.08
CA SER A 79 -18.04 7.10 -0.41
C SER A 79 -17.28 6.17 0.54
N ALA A 80 -17.61 6.20 1.84
CA ALA A 80 -17.02 5.30 2.82
C ALA A 80 -17.33 3.83 2.50
N LEU A 81 -18.56 3.53 2.12
CA LEU A 81 -18.97 2.18 1.75
C LEU A 81 -18.20 1.68 0.51
N LYS A 82 -18.12 2.48 -0.54
CA LYS A 82 -17.37 2.13 -1.77
C LYS A 82 -15.89 1.89 -1.49
N LEU A 83 -15.30 2.71 -0.64
CA LEU A 83 -13.90 2.56 -0.24
C LEU A 83 -13.68 1.28 0.57
N GLY A 84 -14.58 0.98 1.51
CA GLY A 84 -14.55 -0.27 2.29
C GLY A 84 -14.70 -1.51 1.41
N GLN A 85 -15.57 -1.46 0.39
CA GLN A 85 -15.72 -2.55 -0.58
C GLN A 85 -14.44 -2.73 -1.42
N ALA A 86 -13.84 -1.66 -1.93
CA ALA A 86 -12.57 -1.73 -2.66
C ALA A 86 -11.44 -2.29 -1.77
N ARG A 87 -11.38 -1.87 -0.50
CA ARG A 87 -10.45 -2.41 0.48
C ARG A 87 -10.69 -3.90 0.71
N GLY A 88 -11.95 -4.34 0.83
CA GLY A 88 -12.30 -5.75 0.96
C GLY A 88 -11.82 -6.60 -0.22
N VAL A 89 -11.92 -6.07 -1.44
CA VAL A 89 -11.38 -6.71 -2.64
C VAL A 89 -9.87 -6.89 -2.55
N ALA A 90 -9.14 -5.87 -2.07
CA ALA A 90 -7.70 -5.96 -1.87
C ALA A 90 -7.32 -7.02 -0.83
N LEU A 91 -8.04 -7.06 0.29
CA LEU A 91 -7.85 -8.09 1.32
C LEU A 91 -8.08 -9.50 0.76
N ALA A 92 -9.16 -9.68 0.01
CA ALA A 92 -9.50 -10.97 -0.59
C ALA A 92 -8.45 -11.43 -1.60
N ALA A 93 -7.94 -10.53 -2.44
CA ALA A 93 -6.89 -10.85 -3.41
C ALA A 93 -5.59 -11.31 -2.73
N CYS A 94 -5.20 -10.66 -1.62
CA CYS A 94 -4.02 -11.07 -0.85
C CYS A 94 -4.26 -12.42 -0.13
N ALA A 95 -5.38 -12.55 0.57
CA ALA A 95 -5.71 -13.75 1.35
C ALA A 95 -5.86 -15.01 0.48
N ALA A 96 -6.33 -14.87 -0.77
CA ALA A 96 -6.42 -15.97 -1.72
C ALA A 96 -5.04 -16.59 -2.08
N HIS A 97 -3.96 -15.92 -1.74
CA HIS A 97 -2.57 -16.38 -1.92
C HIS A 97 -1.83 -16.58 -0.58
N ASP A 98 -2.56 -16.73 0.53
CA ASP A 98 -1.99 -16.90 1.88
C ASP A 98 -1.05 -15.75 2.30
N VAL A 99 -1.29 -14.54 1.75
CA VAL A 99 -0.55 -13.33 2.12
C VAL A 99 -1.25 -12.65 3.28
N ASP A 100 -0.59 -12.58 4.44
CA ASP A 100 -1.09 -11.86 5.60
C ASP A 100 -1.18 -10.36 5.34
N VAL A 101 -2.26 -9.72 5.81
CA VAL A 101 -2.51 -8.30 5.58
C VAL A 101 -2.52 -7.54 6.90
N PHE A 102 -1.66 -6.53 7.00
CA PHE A 102 -1.59 -5.61 8.13
C PHE A 102 -2.16 -4.25 7.75
N SER A 103 -2.94 -3.68 8.66
CA SER A 103 -3.57 -2.37 8.47
C SER A 103 -2.88 -1.31 9.32
N TYR A 104 -2.67 -0.13 8.74
CA TYR A 104 -2.01 0.99 9.38
C TYR A 104 -2.84 2.26 9.29
N GLU A 105 -3.01 2.95 10.39
CA GLU A 105 -3.66 4.26 10.43
C GLU A 105 -2.80 5.30 9.68
N PRO A 106 -3.41 6.25 8.95
CA PRO A 106 -2.69 7.31 8.25
C PRO A 106 -1.71 8.09 9.12
N THR A 107 -2.10 8.36 10.37
CA THR A 107 -1.23 9.03 11.36
C THR A 107 -0.01 8.21 11.71
N LYS A 108 -0.16 6.89 11.85
CA LYS A 108 0.95 5.96 12.11
C LYS A 108 1.93 5.92 10.95
N ILE A 109 1.43 5.87 9.72
CA ILE A 109 2.26 5.90 8.51
C ILE A 109 3.08 7.19 8.48
N LYS A 110 2.43 8.33 8.65
CA LYS A 110 3.10 9.65 8.66
C LYS A 110 4.17 9.75 9.76
N GLN A 111 3.85 9.34 10.98
CA GLN A 111 4.82 9.32 12.08
C GLN A 111 6.02 8.45 11.77
N THR A 112 5.81 7.28 11.19
CA THR A 112 6.88 6.33 10.87
C THR A 112 7.80 6.86 9.77
N ILE A 113 7.24 7.53 8.76
CA ILE A 113 7.99 8.02 7.59
C ILE A 113 8.69 9.36 7.86
N VAL A 114 8.00 10.30 8.52
CA VAL A 114 8.45 11.71 8.64
C VAL A 114 8.67 12.14 10.10
N GLY A 115 8.28 11.31 11.06
CA GLY A 115 8.37 11.63 12.48
C GLY A 115 7.21 12.49 13.01
N GLY A 116 6.23 12.86 12.17
CA GLY A 116 5.08 13.68 12.56
C GLY A 116 3.79 13.25 11.90
N GLY A 117 2.75 12.97 12.69
CA GLY A 117 1.44 12.49 12.20
C GLY A 117 0.63 13.52 11.38
N ARG A 118 1.04 14.78 11.38
CA ARG A 118 0.40 15.90 10.64
C ARG A 118 1.15 16.29 9.36
N ALA A 119 2.11 15.49 8.92
CA ALA A 119 2.88 15.77 7.71
C ALA A 119 1.99 15.87 6.46
N ALA A 120 2.36 16.77 5.54
CA ALA A 120 1.69 16.88 4.24
C ALA A 120 1.99 15.65 3.37
N LYS A 121 1.08 15.33 2.44
CA LYS A 121 1.25 14.18 1.53
C LYS A 121 2.54 14.27 0.70
N GLU A 122 2.86 15.46 0.22
CA GLU A 122 4.06 15.73 -0.57
C GLU A 122 5.34 15.47 0.23
N GLN A 123 5.33 15.77 1.51
CA GLN A 123 6.45 15.51 2.41
C GLN A 123 6.63 14.00 2.64
N VAL A 124 5.53 13.27 2.82
CA VAL A 124 5.56 11.81 2.93
C VAL A 124 6.09 11.19 1.63
N ALA A 125 5.58 11.62 0.49
CA ALA A 125 6.01 11.14 -0.83
C ALA A 125 7.51 11.38 -1.07
N PHE A 126 8.01 12.56 -0.70
CA PHE A 126 9.44 12.88 -0.78
C PHE A 126 10.29 11.94 0.08
N MET A 127 9.89 11.75 1.34
CA MET A 127 10.64 10.89 2.26
C MET A 127 10.62 9.41 1.84
N VAL A 128 9.49 8.92 1.34
CA VAL A 128 9.39 7.56 0.78
C VAL A 128 10.38 7.37 -0.37
N ALA A 129 10.44 8.32 -1.30
CA ALA A 129 11.40 8.29 -2.40
C ALA A 129 12.86 8.26 -1.90
N GLN A 130 13.19 9.06 -0.88
CA GLN A 130 14.51 9.07 -0.26
C GLN A 130 14.85 7.73 0.40
N ILE A 131 13.93 7.17 1.19
CA ILE A 131 14.11 5.88 1.86
C ILE A 131 14.36 4.75 0.85
N LEU A 132 13.65 4.77 -0.27
CA LEU A 132 13.77 3.78 -1.34
C LEU A 132 14.91 4.07 -2.33
N GLY A 133 15.66 5.17 -2.15
CA GLY A 133 16.77 5.56 -3.00
C GLY A 133 16.37 6.00 -4.42
N VAL A 134 15.14 6.45 -4.60
CA VAL A 134 14.62 6.91 -5.90
C VAL A 134 14.69 8.43 -5.99
N LYS A 135 15.62 8.94 -6.81
CA LYS A 135 15.90 10.39 -6.90
C LYS A 135 14.80 11.19 -7.58
N GLN A 136 14.15 10.63 -8.60
CA GLN A 136 13.10 11.28 -9.39
C GLN A 136 11.93 10.30 -9.61
N PRO A 137 11.03 10.16 -8.63
CA PRO A 137 9.91 9.26 -8.76
C PRO A 137 8.95 9.73 -9.86
N LYS A 138 8.55 8.81 -10.74
CA LYS A 138 7.58 9.07 -11.82
C LYS A 138 6.19 8.53 -11.52
N TRP A 139 5.94 8.12 -10.29
CA TRP A 139 4.65 7.59 -9.87
C TRP A 139 3.70 8.66 -9.32
N ALA A 140 2.40 8.34 -9.32
CA ALA A 140 1.37 9.20 -8.76
C ALA A 140 1.34 9.17 -7.21
N LEU A 141 0.61 10.10 -6.59
CA LEU A 141 0.49 10.17 -5.12
C LEU A 141 -0.12 8.92 -4.51
N ASP A 142 -1.11 8.29 -5.16
CA ASP A 142 -1.72 7.03 -4.68
C ASP A 142 -0.67 5.92 -4.57
N THR A 143 0.29 5.88 -5.50
CA THR A 143 1.42 4.95 -5.46
C THR A 143 2.37 5.28 -4.32
N SER A 144 2.64 6.57 -4.06
CA SER A 144 3.44 7.00 -2.89
C SER A 144 2.78 6.60 -1.56
N ASP A 145 1.47 6.73 -1.44
CA ASP A 145 0.72 6.34 -0.24
C ASP A 145 0.81 4.82 -0.02
N ALA A 146 0.72 4.02 -1.09
CA ALA A 146 0.91 2.57 -1.03
C ALA A 146 2.33 2.18 -0.61
N LEU A 147 3.35 2.82 -1.19
CA LEU A 147 4.76 2.59 -0.81
C LEU A 147 5.03 3.02 0.63
N ALA A 148 4.40 4.10 1.10
CA ALA A 148 4.50 4.54 2.49
C ALA A 148 3.96 3.48 3.47
N ALA A 149 2.84 2.82 3.13
CA ALA A 149 2.29 1.72 3.93
C ALA A 149 3.27 0.53 3.99
N ALA A 150 3.91 0.17 2.87
CA ALA A 150 4.90 -0.90 2.83
C ALA A 150 6.13 -0.57 3.70
N VAL A 151 6.68 0.64 3.60
CA VAL A 151 7.82 1.09 4.41
C VAL A 151 7.44 1.17 5.89
N CYS A 152 6.24 1.63 6.21
CA CYS A 152 5.71 1.64 7.57
C CYS A 152 5.69 0.23 8.18
N HIS A 153 5.24 -0.77 7.41
CA HIS A 153 5.26 -2.16 7.87
C HIS A 153 6.68 -2.66 8.15
N LEU A 154 7.62 -2.44 7.25
CA LEU A 154 9.02 -2.85 7.45
C LEU A 154 9.60 -2.26 8.74
N ASN A 155 9.38 -0.98 8.98
CA ASN A 155 9.86 -0.33 10.20
C ASN A 155 9.18 -0.90 11.45
N THR A 156 7.84 -1.05 11.43
CA THR A 156 7.08 -1.54 12.58
C THR A 156 7.45 -2.99 12.93
N SER A 157 7.57 -3.87 11.93
CA SER A 157 7.93 -5.27 12.13
C SER A 157 9.36 -5.45 12.63
N ARG A 158 10.25 -4.54 12.27
CA ARG A 158 11.64 -4.53 12.75
C ARG A 158 11.71 -4.26 14.24
N TYR A 159 10.94 -3.28 14.74
CA TYR A 159 10.87 -2.98 16.18
C TYR A 159 10.17 -4.09 16.99
N ALA A 160 9.15 -4.75 16.44
CA ALA A 160 8.46 -5.84 17.11
C ALA A 160 9.35 -7.06 17.42
N LYS A 161 10.47 -7.22 16.72
CA LYS A 161 11.45 -8.29 17.00
C LYS A 161 12.34 -8.02 18.22
N TYR A 162 12.31 -6.81 18.78
CA TYR A 162 13.10 -6.41 19.95
C TYR A 162 12.26 -6.25 21.22
N LEU A 163 10.95 -6.48 21.15
CA LEU A 163 10.01 -6.51 22.28
C LEU A 163 9.64 -7.95 22.65
#